data_36e194511bf2f6d677b3f11d646ad52b
#
_entry.id   36e194511bf2f6d677b3f11d646ad52b
#
_cell.length_a   1.000
_cell.length_b   1.000
_cell.length_c   1.000
_cell.angle_alpha   90.00
_cell.angle_beta   90.00
_cell.angle_gamma   90.00
#
_symmetry.space_group_name_H-M   'P 1'
#
loop_
_entity.id
_entity.type
_entity.pdbx_description
1 polymer ?
#
loop_
_entity_poly.entity_id
_entity_poly.type
_entity_poly.pdbx_seq_one_letter_code
_entity_poly.pdbx_strand_id
1 'polypeptide(L)'
;MKVIEITEIEVKAALDVAKSEEVKNVLVALFCKGEKKPTPTLDDYTTIRSYEDACAALKCSPIDEKALRSAGVRKGIIALIKLETISRALWGKNYQPKPDASGNSRFYFPWFALWTEREIKETEGLVYIPIIDALNNRAGFGYANTNDAPSYTDAYVGSRLWQESREKAKYFGQQFIELWFDYLMFNVKKVQE
;
A
#
# COMPACT_ATOMS: atom_id res chain seq x y z
N MET A 1 -43.99 11.31 11.88
CA MET A 1 -42.70 11.28 11.13
C MET A 1 -42.50 9.84 10.67
N LYS A 2 -42.41 9.57 9.34
CA LYS A 2 -42.11 8.21 8.86
C LYS A 2 -40.59 7.98 8.99
N VAL A 3 -40.19 6.98 9.72
CA VAL A 3 -38.81 6.50 9.78
C VAL A 3 -38.63 5.56 8.59
N ILE A 4 -37.64 5.81 7.73
CA ILE A 4 -37.24 4.91 6.66
C ILE A 4 -35.96 4.23 7.15
N GLU A 5 -36.02 2.93 7.35
CA GLU A 5 -34.85 2.12 7.63
C GLU A 5 -34.22 1.72 6.32
N ILE A 6 -32.95 2.06 6.11
CA ILE A 6 -32.16 1.70 4.93
C ILE A 6 -31.07 0.75 5.39
N THR A 7 -30.96 -0.40 4.72
CA THR A 7 -29.97 -1.43 5.01
C THR A 7 -28.62 -1.12 4.35
N GLU A 8 -27.52 -1.67 4.88
CA GLU A 8 -26.17 -1.55 4.28
C GLU A 8 -26.14 -2.08 2.84
N ILE A 9 -26.94 -3.12 2.54
CA ILE A 9 -27.05 -3.71 1.19
C ILE A 9 -27.63 -2.69 0.20
N GLU A 10 -28.68 -1.95 0.62
CA GLU A 10 -29.33 -0.93 -0.22
C GLU A 10 -28.42 0.27 -0.44
N VAL A 11 -27.65 0.68 0.58
CA VAL A 11 -26.66 1.74 0.45
C VAL A 11 -25.56 1.34 -0.54
N LYS A 12 -25.05 0.11 -0.43
CA LYS A 12 -24.03 -0.41 -1.33
C LYS A 12 -24.54 -0.48 -2.78
N ALA A 13 -25.75 -0.99 -2.99
CA ALA A 13 -26.37 -1.01 -4.31
C ALA A 13 -26.57 0.41 -4.89
N ALA A 14 -26.94 1.39 -4.06
CA ALA A 14 -27.08 2.78 -4.49
C ALA A 14 -25.72 3.41 -4.87
N LEU A 15 -24.64 3.08 -4.16
CA LEU A 15 -23.28 3.52 -4.48
C LEU A 15 -22.78 2.93 -5.79
N ASP A 16 -23.10 1.65 -6.06
CA ASP A 16 -22.69 0.95 -7.29
C ASP A 16 -23.35 1.51 -8.55
N VAL A 17 -24.60 2.03 -8.43
CA VAL A 17 -25.32 2.63 -9.56
C VAL A 17 -25.15 4.15 -9.68
N ALA A 18 -24.54 4.80 -8.71
CA ALA A 18 -24.31 6.25 -8.74
C ALA A 18 -23.30 6.63 -9.83
N LYS A 19 -23.75 7.45 -10.79
CA LYS A 19 -22.97 7.86 -11.98
C LYS A 19 -22.05 9.07 -11.75
N SER A 20 -22.23 9.81 -10.67
CA SER A 20 -21.38 10.97 -10.37
C SER A 20 -20.72 10.81 -9.00
N GLU A 21 -19.49 11.32 -8.90
CA GLU A 21 -18.71 11.29 -7.67
C GLU A 21 -19.36 12.15 -6.56
N GLU A 22 -20.04 13.23 -6.95
CA GLU A 22 -20.81 14.07 -6.02
C GLU A 22 -21.95 13.30 -5.36
N VAL A 23 -22.70 12.51 -6.13
CA VAL A 23 -23.79 11.66 -5.60
C VAL A 23 -23.23 10.56 -4.69
N LYS A 24 -22.12 9.93 -5.05
CA LYS A 24 -21.43 8.96 -4.18
C LYS A 24 -21.02 9.59 -2.85
N ASN A 25 -20.40 10.77 -2.89
CA ASN A 25 -19.97 11.48 -1.68
C ASN A 25 -21.16 11.85 -0.78
N VAL A 26 -22.29 12.27 -1.35
CA VAL A 26 -23.52 12.54 -0.58
C VAL A 26 -24.08 11.26 0.04
N LEU A 27 -24.15 10.16 -0.70
CA LEU A 27 -24.63 8.87 -0.18
C LEU A 27 -23.74 8.37 0.96
N VAL A 28 -22.41 8.45 0.81
CA VAL A 28 -21.44 8.12 1.87
C VAL A 28 -21.65 9.00 3.09
N ALA A 29 -21.81 10.30 2.91
CA ALA A 29 -22.00 11.24 4.02
C ALA A 29 -23.32 11.04 4.78
N LEU A 30 -24.39 10.62 4.08
CA LEU A 30 -25.71 10.43 4.67
C LEU A 30 -25.90 9.07 5.35
N PHE A 31 -25.38 8.01 4.72
CA PHE A 31 -25.72 6.65 5.09
C PHE A 31 -24.55 5.83 5.63
N CYS A 32 -23.32 6.15 5.26
CA CYS A 32 -22.13 5.55 5.86
C CYS A 32 -21.70 6.33 7.11
N LYS A 33 -22.67 6.79 7.92
CA LYS A 33 -22.39 7.40 9.21
C LYS A 33 -21.85 6.35 10.15
N GLY A 34 -20.52 6.29 10.25
CA GLY A 34 -19.99 5.84 11.51
C GLY A 34 -19.02 4.69 11.57
N GLU A 35 -18.37 4.23 10.52
CA GLU A 35 -17.05 3.72 10.77
C GLU A 35 -16.10 4.94 10.83
N LYS A 36 -15.93 5.49 12.03
CA LYS A 36 -14.78 6.37 12.28
C LYS A 36 -13.57 5.56 11.84
N LYS A 37 -12.92 5.99 10.74
CA LYS A 37 -11.63 5.39 10.36
C LYS A 37 -10.83 5.25 11.64
N PRO A 38 -10.34 4.06 11.98
CA PRO A 38 -9.58 3.89 13.18
C PRO A 38 -8.43 4.89 13.19
N THR A 39 -8.23 5.58 14.29
CA THR A 39 -7.12 6.53 14.44
C THR A 39 -5.82 5.78 14.20
N PRO A 40 -4.94 6.27 13.29
CA PRO A 40 -3.68 5.61 13.02
C PRO A 40 -2.84 5.48 14.29
N THR A 41 -2.34 4.27 14.56
CA THR A 41 -1.56 3.97 15.75
C THR A 41 -0.42 3.00 15.43
N LEU A 42 0.67 3.10 16.18
CA LEU A 42 1.80 2.18 16.08
C LEU A 42 1.54 0.83 16.77
N ASP A 43 0.41 0.68 17.47
CA ASP A 43 0.04 -0.57 18.16
C ASP A 43 -0.71 -1.54 17.23
N ASP A 44 -1.34 -1.01 16.17
CA ASP A 44 -2.07 -1.80 15.18
C ASP A 44 -1.72 -1.33 13.77
N TYR A 45 -0.90 -2.11 13.09
CA TYR A 45 -0.43 -1.79 11.74
C TYR A 45 -1.56 -1.72 10.70
N THR A 46 -2.71 -2.36 10.94
CA THR A 46 -3.86 -2.34 10.02
C THR A 46 -4.55 -0.97 9.97
N THR A 47 -4.25 -0.09 10.95
CA THR A 47 -4.72 1.29 10.98
C THR A 47 -3.91 2.22 10.06
N ILE A 48 -2.73 1.79 9.60
CA ILE A 48 -1.86 2.53 8.70
C ILE A 48 -2.23 2.18 7.26
N ARG A 49 -3.14 2.94 6.67
CA ARG A 49 -3.73 2.69 5.34
C ARG A 49 -3.19 3.62 4.25
N SER A 50 -2.53 4.71 4.65
CA SER A 50 -1.93 5.70 3.76
C SER A 50 -0.58 6.19 4.30
N TYR A 51 0.15 6.95 3.49
CA TYR A 51 1.36 7.63 3.92
C TYR A 51 1.07 8.65 5.03
N GLU A 52 -0.05 9.36 4.92
CA GLU A 52 -0.50 10.34 5.90
C GLU A 52 -0.84 9.67 7.25
N ASP A 53 -1.44 8.47 7.22
CA ASP A 53 -1.66 7.68 8.44
C ASP A 53 -0.33 7.31 9.11
N ALA A 54 0.67 6.91 8.32
CA ALA A 54 2.00 6.61 8.84
C ALA A 54 2.64 7.84 9.49
N CYS A 55 2.56 9.00 8.85
CA CYS A 55 3.05 10.26 9.41
C CYS A 55 2.32 10.62 10.71
N ALA A 56 0.99 10.49 10.74
CA ALA A 56 0.19 10.76 11.94
C ALA A 56 0.57 9.84 13.10
N ALA A 57 0.71 8.53 12.85
CA ALA A 57 1.10 7.56 13.86
C ALA A 57 2.53 7.81 14.39
N LEU A 58 3.46 8.18 13.53
CA LEU A 58 4.86 8.52 13.87
C LEU A 58 5.03 9.95 14.41
N LYS A 59 3.97 10.77 14.38
CA LYS A 59 4.02 12.19 14.77
C LYS A 59 5.05 13.00 13.99
N CYS A 60 5.19 12.73 12.69
CA CYS A 60 6.05 13.49 11.78
C CYS A 60 5.23 14.20 10.70
N SER A 61 5.78 15.26 10.13
CA SER A 61 5.15 15.96 9.01
C SER A 61 5.34 15.19 7.70
N PRO A 62 4.31 15.13 6.85
CA PRO A 62 4.47 14.64 5.49
C PRO A 62 5.52 15.45 4.71
N ILE A 63 6.19 14.80 3.75
CA ILE A 63 7.13 15.48 2.85
C ILE A 63 6.41 16.44 1.92
N ASP A 64 7.05 17.54 1.56
CA ASP A 64 6.60 18.41 0.47
C ASP A 64 7.03 17.83 -0.89
N GLU A 65 6.13 17.03 -1.48
CA GLU A 65 6.40 16.43 -2.80
C GLU A 65 6.62 17.47 -3.90
N LYS A 66 5.91 18.62 -3.82
CA LYS A 66 6.03 19.67 -4.83
C LYS A 66 7.42 20.28 -4.79
N ALA A 67 7.93 20.56 -3.61
CA ALA A 67 9.30 21.06 -3.43
C ALA A 67 10.34 20.05 -3.92
N LEU A 68 10.18 18.76 -3.58
CA LEU A 68 11.08 17.71 -4.03
C LEU A 68 11.09 17.56 -5.57
N ARG A 69 9.91 17.57 -6.20
CA ARG A 69 9.80 17.52 -7.68
C ARG A 69 10.44 18.74 -8.32
N SER A 70 10.23 19.93 -7.76
CA SER A 70 10.85 21.18 -8.25
C SER A 70 12.37 21.16 -8.13
N ALA A 71 12.91 20.45 -7.13
CA ALA A 71 14.33 20.18 -6.96
C ALA A 71 14.87 19.06 -7.86
N GLY A 72 14.06 18.49 -8.75
CA GLY A 72 14.46 17.42 -9.68
C GLY A 72 14.44 16.01 -9.11
N VAL A 73 13.87 15.80 -7.91
CA VAL A 73 13.77 14.46 -7.32
C VAL A 73 12.75 13.63 -8.10
N ARG A 74 13.18 12.47 -8.59
CA ARG A 74 12.36 11.57 -9.39
C ARG A 74 11.26 10.90 -8.55
N LYS A 75 10.14 10.57 -9.20
CA LYS A 75 8.96 9.94 -8.57
C LYS A 75 9.30 8.70 -7.74
N GLY A 76 10.15 7.82 -8.26
CA GLY A 76 10.56 6.60 -7.55
C GLY A 76 11.31 6.87 -6.24
N ILE A 77 12.11 7.94 -6.17
CA ILE A 77 12.78 8.33 -4.91
C ILE A 77 11.78 8.89 -3.91
N ILE A 78 10.81 9.68 -4.36
CA ILE A 78 9.72 10.16 -3.52
C ILE A 78 8.91 8.98 -2.95
N ALA A 79 8.60 7.99 -3.80
CA ALA A 79 7.93 6.77 -3.39
C ALA A 79 8.76 5.97 -2.36
N LEU A 80 10.08 5.87 -2.55
CA LEU A 80 10.97 5.22 -1.58
C LEU A 80 10.97 5.92 -0.22
N ILE A 81 10.98 7.25 -0.18
CA ILE A 81 10.90 8.03 1.08
C ILE A 81 9.58 7.72 1.81
N LYS A 82 8.47 7.70 1.07
CA LYS A 82 7.16 7.35 1.63
C LYS A 82 7.12 5.91 2.13
N LEU A 83 7.62 4.95 1.36
CA LEU A 83 7.70 3.56 1.74
C LEU A 83 8.55 3.36 3.01
N GLU A 84 9.66 4.07 3.15
CA GLU A 84 10.47 4.01 4.37
C GLU A 84 9.70 4.49 5.60
N THR A 85 8.99 5.61 5.48
CA THR A 85 8.14 6.15 6.55
C THR A 85 7.02 5.16 6.92
N ILE A 86 6.35 4.59 5.92
CA ILE A 86 5.30 3.56 6.13
C ILE A 86 5.90 2.33 6.80
N SER A 87 7.05 1.84 6.33
CA SER A 87 7.72 0.67 6.92
C SER A 87 7.96 0.86 8.41
N ARG A 88 8.45 2.03 8.83
CA ARG A 88 8.65 2.36 10.24
C ARG A 88 7.35 2.35 11.04
N ALA A 89 6.27 2.89 10.49
CA ALA A 89 4.97 2.88 11.15
C ALA A 89 4.41 1.47 11.31
N LEU A 90 4.56 0.60 10.30
CA LEU A 90 4.13 -0.80 10.34
C LEU A 90 4.90 -1.63 11.37
N TRP A 91 6.19 -1.36 11.55
CA TRP A 91 6.98 -1.98 12.63
C TRP A 91 6.42 -1.65 14.00
N GLY A 92 5.90 -0.43 14.16
CA GLY A 92 5.33 0.03 15.41
C GLY A 92 6.35 0.69 16.35
N LYS A 93 6.05 0.71 17.65
CA LYS A 93 6.83 1.42 18.67
C LYS A 93 8.28 0.94 18.80
N ASN A 94 8.53 -0.31 18.45
CA ASN A 94 9.82 -0.97 18.63
C ASN A 94 10.65 -1.03 17.35
N TYR A 95 10.50 -0.05 16.45
CA TYR A 95 11.30 0.02 15.24
C TYR A 95 12.80 0.06 15.55
N GLN A 96 13.42 -1.10 15.55
CA GLN A 96 14.86 -1.27 15.73
C GLN A 96 15.35 -2.46 14.88
N PRO A 97 15.35 -2.34 13.55
CA PRO A 97 15.88 -3.40 12.70
C PRO A 97 17.39 -3.50 12.98
N LYS A 98 17.80 -4.53 13.72
CA LYS A 98 19.20 -4.79 14.03
C LYS A 98 19.66 -6.02 13.27
N PRO A 99 20.82 -5.96 12.59
CA PRO A 99 21.46 -7.15 12.07
C PRO A 99 21.73 -8.15 13.21
N ASP A 100 21.41 -9.40 12.98
CA ASP A 100 21.74 -10.50 13.86
C ASP A 100 22.80 -11.38 13.18
N ALA A 101 24.04 -11.27 13.64
CA ALA A 101 25.17 -11.99 13.08
C ALA A 101 25.05 -13.52 13.24
N SER A 102 24.17 -14.03 14.12
CA SER A 102 23.88 -15.46 14.24
C SER A 102 23.10 -16.00 13.05
N GLY A 103 22.43 -15.12 12.26
CA GLY A 103 21.56 -15.51 11.15
C GLY A 103 20.24 -16.15 11.58
N ASN A 104 19.92 -16.19 12.88
CA ASN A 104 18.70 -16.82 13.39
C ASN A 104 17.48 -15.89 13.25
N SER A 105 17.69 -14.57 13.31
CA SER A 105 16.61 -13.60 13.09
C SER A 105 16.38 -13.41 11.59
N ARG A 106 15.14 -13.47 11.17
CA ARG A 106 14.74 -13.25 9.79
C ARG A 106 13.84 -12.04 9.68
N PHE A 107 14.01 -11.29 8.59
CA PHE A 107 13.13 -10.20 8.21
C PHE A 107 12.41 -10.53 6.92
N TYR A 108 11.22 -9.97 6.77
CA TYR A 108 10.30 -10.26 5.69
C TYR A 108 10.10 -9.05 4.80
N PHE A 109 9.93 -9.28 3.51
CA PHE A 109 9.68 -8.21 2.53
C PHE A 109 8.72 -8.69 1.44
N PRO A 110 7.91 -7.78 0.88
CA PRO A 110 7.01 -8.12 -0.20
C PRO A 110 7.81 -8.41 -1.49
N TRP A 111 7.35 -9.39 -2.24
CA TRP A 111 7.89 -9.73 -3.55
C TRP A 111 6.84 -9.46 -4.61
N PHE A 112 7.26 -8.81 -5.71
CA PHE A 112 6.38 -8.44 -6.81
C PHE A 112 6.79 -9.16 -8.09
N ALA A 113 5.80 -9.39 -8.96
CA ALA A 113 6.02 -9.96 -10.28
C ALA A 113 5.27 -9.18 -11.35
N LEU A 114 5.71 -9.35 -12.58
CA LEU A 114 4.98 -8.93 -13.76
C LEU A 114 4.11 -10.10 -14.23
N TRP A 115 2.81 -9.90 -14.20
CA TRP A 115 1.78 -10.90 -14.47
C TRP A 115 1.28 -10.78 -15.91
N THR A 116 1.02 -11.91 -16.56
CA THR A 116 0.31 -11.98 -17.85
C THR A 116 -1.19 -11.86 -17.63
N GLU A 117 -1.94 -11.52 -18.68
CA GLU A 117 -3.42 -11.51 -18.61
C GLU A 117 -4.00 -12.85 -18.15
N ARG A 118 -3.40 -13.95 -18.58
CA ARG A 118 -3.83 -15.29 -18.20
C ARG A 118 -3.64 -15.52 -16.70
N GLU A 119 -2.45 -15.26 -16.20
CA GLU A 119 -2.13 -15.42 -14.76
C GLU A 119 -3.02 -14.53 -13.88
N ILE A 120 -3.32 -13.30 -14.32
CA ILE A 120 -4.22 -12.38 -13.62
C ILE A 120 -5.64 -12.99 -13.52
N LYS A 121 -6.15 -13.58 -14.60
CA LYS A 121 -7.48 -14.21 -14.62
C LYS A 121 -7.55 -15.48 -13.78
N GLU A 122 -6.46 -16.23 -13.71
CA GLU A 122 -6.37 -17.51 -13.00
C GLU A 122 -6.07 -17.34 -11.50
N THR A 123 -5.61 -16.15 -11.05
CA THR A 123 -5.19 -15.90 -9.66
C THR A 123 -6.27 -15.12 -8.90
N GLU A 124 -7.04 -15.82 -8.08
CA GLU A 124 -8.06 -15.20 -7.22
C GLU A 124 -7.42 -14.29 -6.15
N GLY A 125 -8.01 -13.11 -5.96
CA GLY A 125 -7.57 -12.16 -4.94
C GLY A 125 -6.22 -11.50 -5.21
N LEU A 126 -5.72 -11.55 -6.45
CA LEU A 126 -4.48 -10.89 -6.84
C LEU A 126 -4.62 -9.36 -6.71
N VAL A 127 -3.73 -8.76 -5.92
CA VAL A 127 -3.58 -7.30 -5.85
C VAL A 127 -2.56 -6.88 -6.90
N TYR A 128 -3.00 -6.14 -7.91
CA TYR A 128 -2.13 -5.72 -9.02
C TYR A 128 -2.53 -4.35 -9.60
N ILE A 129 -1.62 -3.76 -10.35
CA ILE A 129 -1.80 -2.55 -11.12
C ILE A 129 -1.74 -2.92 -12.61
N PRO A 130 -2.78 -2.65 -13.40
CA PRO A 130 -2.73 -2.83 -14.85
C PRO A 130 -1.67 -1.93 -15.47
N ILE A 131 -0.88 -2.47 -16.41
CA ILE A 131 0.14 -1.72 -17.14
C ILE A 131 -0.19 -1.64 -18.62
N ILE A 132 0.11 -0.48 -19.23
CA ILE A 132 0.07 -0.28 -20.67
C ILE A 132 1.44 -0.67 -21.23
N ASP A 133 1.47 -1.23 -22.42
CA ASP A 133 2.65 -1.80 -23.04
C ASP A 133 3.13 -3.07 -22.34
N ALA A 134 2.54 -4.13 -22.78
CA ALA A 134 2.93 -5.47 -22.41
C ALA A 134 4.42 -5.70 -22.67
N LEU A 135 5.25 -5.48 -21.66
CA LEU A 135 6.63 -5.95 -21.69
C LEU A 135 6.58 -7.47 -21.86
N ASN A 136 6.70 -7.96 -23.09
CA ASN A 136 6.62 -9.38 -23.40
C ASN A 136 5.34 -10.08 -22.87
N ASN A 137 4.16 -9.57 -23.23
CA ASN A 137 2.85 -10.06 -22.78
C ASN A 137 2.56 -9.90 -21.28
N ARG A 138 3.25 -9.03 -20.57
CA ARG A 138 2.97 -8.70 -19.18
C ARG A 138 1.90 -7.61 -19.10
N ALA A 139 0.79 -7.89 -18.43
CA ALA A 139 -0.37 -7.02 -18.35
C ALA A 139 -0.54 -6.34 -16.99
N GLY A 140 0.19 -6.76 -15.96
CA GLY A 140 0.08 -6.20 -14.63
C GLY A 140 1.34 -6.33 -13.79
N PHE A 141 1.57 -5.35 -12.91
CA PHE A 141 2.51 -5.41 -11.81
C PHE A 141 1.75 -5.77 -10.54
N GLY A 142 2.10 -6.84 -9.88
CA GLY A 142 1.32 -7.31 -8.74
C GLY A 142 2.14 -7.94 -7.62
N TYR A 143 1.55 -7.92 -6.41
CA TYR A 143 2.10 -8.63 -5.27
C TYR A 143 2.06 -10.15 -5.55
N ALA A 144 3.21 -10.79 -5.47
CA ALA A 144 3.34 -12.23 -5.71
C ALA A 144 3.35 -13.03 -4.40
N ASN A 145 4.26 -12.70 -3.51
CA ASN A 145 4.38 -13.36 -2.21
C ASN A 145 5.18 -12.49 -1.22
N THR A 146 5.39 -13.03 -0.02
CA THR A 146 6.33 -12.48 0.96
C THR A 146 7.54 -13.40 1.07
N ASN A 147 8.70 -12.83 0.79
CA ASN A 147 10.00 -13.47 1.02
C ASN A 147 10.59 -13.07 2.36
N ASP A 148 11.62 -13.79 2.77
CA ASP A 148 12.38 -13.50 3.98
C ASP A 148 13.88 -13.73 3.76
N ALA A 149 14.68 -13.03 4.56
CA ALA A 149 16.13 -13.16 4.57
C ALA A 149 16.66 -13.10 6.00
N PRO A 150 17.83 -13.67 6.27
CA PRO A 150 18.55 -13.46 7.53
C PRO A 150 18.76 -11.95 7.77
N SER A 151 18.70 -11.54 9.03
CA SER A 151 18.80 -10.13 9.39
C SER A 151 20.21 -9.53 9.27
N TYR A 152 21.23 -10.35 9.02
CA TYR A 152 22.54 -9.82 8.64
C TYR A 152 22.51 -9.35 7.19
N THR A 153 23.19 -8.25 6.96
CA THR A 153 23.09 -7.46 5.73
C THR A 153 23.68 -8.18 4.53
N ASP A 154 22.85 -8.66 3.63
CA ASP A 154 23.22 -8.75 2.23
C ASP A 154 22.71 -7.49 1.51
N ALA A 155 23.56 -6.85 0.73
CA ALA A 155 23.38 -5.49 0.26
C ALA A 155 22.28 -5.29 -0.81
N TYR A 156 21.60 -6.33 -1.27
CA TYR A 156 20.61 -6.22 -2.35
C TYR A 156 19.19 -5.91 -1.90
N VAL A 157 18.87 -6.07 -0.60
CA VAL A 157 17.58 -5.68 -0.04
C VAL A 157 17.81 -4.74 1.13
N GLY A 158 17.45 -3.47 0.95
CA GLY A 158 17.60 -2.48 2.01
C GLY A 158 16.77 -2.81 3.24
N SER A 159 17.39 -2.95 4.40
CA SER A 159 16.75 -3.26 5.69
C SER A 159 15.63 -2.28 6.07
N ARG A 160 15.60 -1.09 5.50
CA ARG A 160 14.59 -0.05 5.76
C ARG A 160 13.19 -0.40 5.29
N LEU A 161 13.07 -1.34 4.35
CA LEU A 161 11.78 -1.80 3.81
C LEU A 161 11.42 -3.21 4.29
N TRP A 162 12.17 -3.75 5.22
CA TRP A 162 11.90 -5.05 5.81
C TRP A 162 10.91 -4.95 6.96
N GLN A 163 10.20 -6.03 7.19
CA GLN A 163 9.22 -6.14 8.27
C GLN A 163 9.60 -7.27 9.22
N GLU A 164 9.16 -7.15 10.47
CA GLU A 164 9.41 -8.15 11.50
C GLU A 164 8.58 -9.43 11.33
N SER A 165 7.48 -9.37 10.56
CA SER A 165 6.63 -10.52 10.31
C SER A 165 6.14 -10.62 8.86
N ARG A 166 5.76 -11.84 8.48
CA ARG A 166 5.21 -12.15 7.15
C ARG A 166 3.90 -11.40 6.88
N GLU A 167 3.05 -11.29 7.89
CA GLU A 167 1.75 -10.60 7.80
C GLU A 167 1.92 -9.11 7.54
N LYS A 168 2.84 -8.46 8.27
CA LYS A 168 3.17 -7.04 8.06
C LYS A 168 3.77 -6.81 6.68
N ALA A 169 4.67 -7.67 6.23
CA ALA A 169 5.26 -7.57 4.89
C ALA A 169 4.22 -7.79 3.78
N LYS A 170 3.29 -8.75 3.95
CA LYS A 170 2.15 -8.94 3.03
C LYS A 170 1.28 -7.70 2.97
N TYR A 171 0.86 -7.19 4.12
CA TYR A 171 0.07 -5.96 4.22
C TYR A 171 0.77 -4.78 3.54
N PHE A 172 2.06 -4.58 3.84
CA PHE A 172 2.88 -3.54 3.26
C PHE A 172 2.94 -3.62 1.73
N GLY A 173 3.10 -4.81 1.17
CA GLY A 173 3.13 -5.02 -0.28
C GLY A 173 1.77 -4.79 -0.95
N GLN A 174 0.69 -5.27 -0.36
CA GLN A 174 -0.64 -5.19 -0.95
C GLN A 174 -1.30 -3.82 -0.76
N GLN A 175 -1.27 -3.28 0.46
CA GLN A 175 -1.91 -2.00 0.78
C GLN A 175 -1.26 -0.82 0.07
N PHE A 176 0.05 -0.85 -0.14
CA PHE A 176 0.81 0.26 -0.69
C PHE A 176 1.38 -0.03 -2.08
N ILE A 177 0.71 -0.88 -2.85
CA ILE A 177 1.16 -1.37 -4.16
C ILE A 177 1.45 -0.23 -5.14
N GLU A 178 0.72 0.88 -5.06
CA GLU A 178 0.92 2.07 -5.89
C GLU A 178 2.30 2.70 -5.67
N LEU A 179 2.73 2.81 -4.41
CA LEU A 179 4.06 3.32 -4.08
C LEU A 179 5.16 2.34 -4.47
N TRP A 180 4.91 1.04 -4.31
CA TRP A 180 5.83 0.01 -4.78
C TRP A 180 6.00 0.02 -6.29
N PHE A 181 4.90 0.21 -7.04
CA PHE A 181 4.96 0.40 -8.48
C PHE A 181 5.84 1.62 -8.84
N ASP A 182 5.58 2.76 -8.22
CA ASP A 182 6.31 4.00 -8.48
C ASP A 182 7.80 3.90 -8.13
N TYR A 183 8.15 3.08 -7.14
CA TYR A 183 9.53 2.83 -6.74
C TYR A 183 10.25 1.85 -7.66
N LEU A 184 9.61 0.73 -8.01
CA LEU A 184 10.25 -0.38 -8.72
C LEU A 184 10.14 -0.26 -10.25
N MET A 185 9.05 0.35 -10.76
CA MET A 185 8.75 0.41 -12.19
C MET A 185 9.05 1.79 -12.75
N PHE A 186 10.13 1.91 -13.50
CA PHE A 186 10.49 3.15 -14.20
C PHE A 186 10.19 3.02 -15.70
N ASN A 187 9.66 4.11 -16.30
CA ASN A 187 9.27 4.17 -17.71
C ASN A 187 8.13 3.22 -18.12
N VAL A 188 7.36 2.71 -17.16
CA VAL A 188 6.15 1.92 -17.42
C VAL A 188 4.93 2.76 -17.08
N LYS A 189 3.93 2.74 -17.96
CA LYS A 189 2.68 3.47 -17.75
C LYS A 189 1.61 2.55 -17.18
N LYS A 190 0.85 3.07 -16.21
CA LYS A 190 -0.39 2.43 -15.74
C LYS A 190 -1.48 2.61 -16.78
N VAL A 191 -2.42 1.67 -16.87
CA VAL A 191 -3.68 1.89 -17.53
C VAL A 191 -4.40 2.99 -16.77
N GLN A 192 -4.79 4.08 -17.43
CA GLN A 192 -5.63 5.10 -16.82
C GLN A 192 -7.06 4.59 -16.85
N GLU A 193 -7.73 4.58 -15.69
CA GLU A 193 -9.16 4.34 -15.58
C GLU A 193 -9.98 5.47 -16.20
#